data_2f823134428d4e6708230a10bb5d9997
#
_entry.id   2f823134428d4e6708230a10bb5d9997
#
_cell.length_a   1.000
_cell.length_b   1.000
_cell.length_c   1.000
_cell.angle_alpha   90.00
_cell.angle_beta   90.00
_cell.angle_gamma   90.00
#
_symmetry.space_group_name_H-M   'P 1'
#
loop_
_entity.id
_entity.type
_entity.pdbx_description
1 polymer ?
#
loop_
_entity_poly.entity_id
_entity_poly.type
_entity_poly.pdbx_seq_one_letter_code
_entity_poly.pdbx_strand_id
1 'polypeptide(L)'
;MTVAEKKLSWDKSFLRIAWEYATHSTCSRKQVGALIVKNGRIIATGFNGTPKGFENCNDKFKNINWKEQSLDSPLSKDHHDFSEKYEVHAEQNALITLIHNGTNCDDATLYTTLSPCTTCAKLITQSGITRVVYEEEYDRDITGLQILRDMGIEVCHILP
;
A
#
# COMPACT_ATOMS: atom_id res chain seq x y z
N MET A 1 8.52 -22.20 19.49
CA MET A 1 7.94 -20.96 18.96
C MET A 1 6.52 -20.79 19.50
N THR A 2 6.27 -19.68 20.17
CA THR A 2 4.95 -19.34 20.68
C THR A 2 3.98 -18.98 19.54
N VAL A 3 2.68 -18.91 19.84
CA VAL A 3 1.67 -18.47 18.83
C VAL A 3 1.98 -17.05 18.36
N ALA A 4 2.38 -16.15 19.26
CA ALA A 4 2.74 -14.77 18.90
C ALA A 4 3.99 -14.70 18.01
N GLU A 5 5.03 -15.48 18.30
CA GLU A 5 6.24 -15.56 17.47
C GLU A 5 5.94 -16.12 16.09
N LYS A 6 5.07 -17.13 16.01
CA LYS A 6 4.63 -17.69 14.71
C LYS A 6 3.84 -16.67 13.90
N LYS A 7 2.92 -15.93 14.53
CA LYS A 7 2.17 -14.84 13.88
C LYS A 7 3.12 -13.77 13.34
N LEU A 8 4.05 -13.31 14.15
CA LEU A 8 5.04 -12.30 13.74
C LEU A 8 5.92 -12.80 12.57
N SER A 9 6.31 -14.07 12.60
CA SER A 9 7.09 -14.68 11.50
C SER A 9 6.32 -14.65 10.18
N TRP A 10 5.02 -14.96 10.18
CA TRP A 10 4.18 -14.85 9.00
C TRP A 10 3.98 -13.42 8.55
N ASP A 11 3.75 -12.49 9.47
CA ASP A 11 3.62 -11.06 9.14
C ASP A 11 4.87 -10.54 8.41
N LYS A 12 6.05 -10.88 8.91
CA LYS A 12 7.32 -10.55 8.25
C LYS A 12 7.46 -11.19 6.87
N SER A 13 6.99 -12.43 6.71
CA SER A 13 7.03 -13.12 5.41
C SER A 13 6.12 -12.46 4.39
N PHE A 14 4.89 -12.12 4.77
CA PHE A 14 3.96 -11.42 3.87
C PHE A 14 4.45 -10.01 3.53
N LEU A 15 5.05 -9.29 4.47
CA LEU A 15 5.66 -7.98 4.17
C LEU A 15 6.82 -8.09 3.17
N ARG A 16 7.69 -9.12 3.29
CA ARG A 16 8.73 -9.36 2.28
C ARG A 16 8.15 -9.60 0.88
N ILE A 17 7.05 -10.35 0.80
CA ILE A 17 6.36 -10.55 -0.48
C ILE A 17 5.75 -9.23 -0.99
N ALA A 18 5.18 -8.41 -0.11
CA ALA A 18 4.69 -7.08 -0.49
C ALA A 18 5.82 -6.19 -1.04
N TRP A 19 7.02 -6.23 -0.44
CA TRP A 19 8.19 -5.54 -0.96
C TRP A 19 8.61 -6.02 -2.34
N GLU A 20 8.54 -7.32 -2.60
CA GLU A 20 8.80 -7.87 -3.93
C GLU A 20 7.83 -7.29 -4.97
N TYR A 21 6.54 -7.23 -4.65
CA TYR A 21 5.55 -6.58 -5.53
C TYR A 21 5.82 -5.08 -5.69
N ALA A 22 6.31 -4.38 -4.67
CA ALA A 22 6.67 -2.98 -4.77
C ALA A 22 7.73 -2.71 -5.86
N THR A 23 8.62 -3.66 -6.13
CA THR A 23 9.65 -3.52 -7.18
C THR A 23 9.08 -3.36 -8.59
N HIS A 24 7.83 -3.78 -8.80
CA HIS A 24 7.13 -3.65 -10.08
C HIS A 24 6.42 -2.31 -10.25
N SER A 25 6.38 -1.48 -9.20
CA SER A 25 5.79 -0.15 -9.29
C SER A 25 6.51 0.72 -10.32
N THR A 26 5.74 1.46 -11.09
CA THR A 26 6.24 2.43 -12.08
C THR A 26 6.37 3.84 -11.52
N CYS A 27 6.14 4.05 -10.22
CA CYS A 27 6.38 5.33 -9.59
C CYS A 27 7.88 5.58 -9.42
N SER A 28 8.36 6.71 -9.91
CA SER A 28 9.78 7.06 -9.84
C SER A 28 10.22 7.48 -8.44
N ARG A 29 9.28 7.87 -7.57
CA ARG A 29 9.57 8.43 -6.24
C ARG A 29 9.37 7.44 -5.12
N LYS A 30 8.21 6.75 -5.07
CA LYS A 30 7.85 5.83 -3.99
C LYS A 30 7.16 4.60 -4.55
N GLN A 31 7.82 3.47 -4.45
CA GLN A 31 7.25 2.17 -4.83
C GLN A 31 6.60 1.52 -3.62
N VAL A 32 5.35 1.14 -3.78
CA VAL A 32 4.53 0.53 -2.73
C VAL A 32 3.97 -0.80 -3.23
N GLY A 33 3.99 -1.80 -2.36
CA GLY A 33 3.38 -3.10 -2.60
C GLY A 33 2.36 -3.43 -1.52
N ALA A 34 1.30 -4.13 -1.89
CA ALA A 34 0.25 -4.56 -0.97
C ALA A 34 -0.23 -5.97 -1.28
N LEU A 35 -0.58 -6.71 -0.23
CA LEU A 35 -1.18 -8.04 -0.31
C LEU A 35 -2.45 -8.06 0.54
N ILE A 36 -3.45 -8.85 0.10
CA ILE A 36 -4.59 -9.21 0.94
C ILE A 36 -4.50 -10.71 1.20
N VAL A 37 -4.49 -11.07 2.49
CA VAL A 37 -4.34 -12.45 2.95
C VAL A 37 -5.58 -12.85 3.73
N LYS A 38 -6.18 -13.97 3.35
CA LYS A 38 -7.35 -14.55 4.01
C LYS A 38 -7.11 -16.03 4.30
N ASN A 39 -7.35 -16.44 5.54
CA ASN A 39 -7.10 -17.83 5.95
C ASN A 39 -5.67 -18.30 5.63
N GLY A 40 -4.67 -17.45 5.83
CA GLY A 40 -3.27 -17.75 5.56
C GLY A 40 -2.88 -17.80 4.08
N ARG A 41 -3.78 -17.41 3.18
CA ARG A 41 -3.55 -17.45 1.73
C ARG A 41 -3.59 -16.04 1.14
N ILE A 42 -2.66 -15.73 0.25
CA ILE A 42 -2.69 -14.50 -0.53
C ILE A 42 -3.82 -14.62 -1.55
N ILE A 43 -4.81 -13.71 -1.46
CA ILE A 43 -5.97 -13.68 -2.37
C ILE A 43 -5.92 -12.49 -3.33
N ALA A 44 -5.11 -11.49 -3.06
CA ALA A 44 -4.88 -10.35 -3.96
C ALA A 44 -3.52 -9.72 -3.71
N THR A 45 -3.00 -9.11 -4.76
CA THR A 45 -1.75 -8.34 -4.74
C THR A 45 -1.95 -7.02 -5.45
N GLY A 46 -1.15 -6.04 -5.11
CA GLY A 46 -1.15 -4.74 -5.79
C GLY A 46 0.17 -4.03 -5.62
N PHE A 47 0.48 -3.18 -6.57
CA PHE A 47 1.54 -2.17 -6.49
C PHE A 47 1.04 -0.88 -7.12
N ASN A 48 1.62 0.26 -6.75
CA ASN A 48 1.15 1.54 -7.25
C ASN A 48 1.65 1.83 -8.66
N GLY A 49 0.83 2.52 -9.43
CA GLY A 49 1.15 2.92 -10.79
C GLY A 49 -0.06 3.51 -11.52
N THR A 50 0.19 4.09 -12.68
CA THR A 50 -0.87 4.64 -13.52
C THR A 50 -1.71 3.52 -14.13
N PRO A 51 -2.97 3.80 -14.55
CA PRO A 51 -3.79 2.83 -15.25
C PRO A 51 -3.08 2.26 -16.48
N LYS A 52 -3.36 1.00 -16.80
CA LYS A 52 -2.76 0.32 -17.95
C LYS A 52 -3.01 1.12 -19.24
N GLY A 53 -1.94 1.40 -19.97
CA GLY A 53 -2.00 2.18 -21.22
C GLY A 53 -1.83 3.68 -21.05
N PHE A 54 -1.77 4.18 -19.81
CA PHE A 54 -1.45 5.57 -19.52
C PHE A 54 0.07 5.76 -19.34
N GLU A 55 0.57 7.00 -19.50
CA GLU A 55 1.99 7.33 -19.29
C GLU A 55 2.43 6.95 -17.87
N ASN A 56 3.52 6.20 -17.74
CA ASN A 56 4.06 5.84 -16.45
C ASN A 56 4.76 7.02 -15.77
N CYS A 57 4.69 7.07 -14.45
CA CYS A 57 5.36 8.09 -13.64
C CYS A 57 6.87 8.13 -13.91
N ASN A 58 7.54 6.97 -13.98
CA ASN A 58 8.98 6.89 -14.23
C ASN A 58 9.38 7.31 -15.66
N ASP A 59 8.46 7.34 -16.61
CA ASP A 59 8.69 7.90 -17.95
C ASP A 59 8.55 9.43 -17.95
N LYS A 60 7.58 9.94 -17.20
CA LYS A 60 7.35 11.39 -17.05
C LYS A 60 8.44 12.07 -16.22
N PHE A 61 8.86 11.45 -15.13
CA PHE A 61 9.83 11.99 -14.15
C PHE A 61 11.16 11.24 -14.20
N LYS A 62 11.79 11.24 -15.38
CA LYS A 62 13.08 10.56 -15.61
C LYS A 62 14.24 11.26 -14.91
N ASN A 63 15.22 10.46 -14.50
CA ASN A 63 16.54 10.94 -14.04
C ASN A 63 16.50 11.95 -12.89
N ILE A 64 15.54 11.80 -11.98
CA ILE A 64 15.37 12.68 -10.84
C ILE A 64 15.97 12.02 -9.60
N ASN A 65 16.88 12.73 -8.92
CA ASN A 65 17.32 12.35 -7.59
C ASN A 65 16.36 12.88 -6.54
N TRP A 66 15.38 12.08 -6.18
CA TRP A 66 14.34 12.46 -5.21
C TRP A 66 14.89 12.74 -3.82
N LYS A 67 16.05 12.17 -3.45
CA LYS A 67 16.68 12.44 -2.14
C LYS A 67 17.18 13.88 -2.01
N GLU A 68 17.47 14.52 -3.13
CA GLU A 68 17.89 15.93 -3.18
C GLU A 68 16.73 16.91 -3.29
N GLN A 69 15.50 16.42 -3.48
CA GLN A 69 14.32 17.25 -3.62
C GLN A 69 13.63 17.45 -2.27
N SER A 70 13.38 18.70 -1.88
CA SER A 70 12.50 18.99 -0.75
C SER A 70 11.05 18.65 -1.08
N LEU A 71 10.22 18.40 -0.06
CA LEU A 71 8.79 18.15 -0.24
C LEU A 71 8.06 19.34 -0.89
N ASP A 72 8.57 20.57 -0.68
CA ASP A 72 7.98 21.80 -1.18
C ASP A 72 8.57 22.28 -2.51
N SER A 73 9.51 21.54 -3.10
CA SER A 73 10.08 21.92 -4.40
C SER A 73 9.00 21.87 -5.49
N PRO A 74 9.09 22.71 -6.53
CA PRO A 74 8.15 22.68 -7.65
C PRO A 74 8.03 21.29 -8.28
N LEU A 75 9.15 20.58 -8.43
CA LEU A 75 9.19 19.23 -8.97
C LEU A 75 8.47 18.21 -8.08
N SER A 76 8.63 18.31 -6.76
CA SER A 76 7.91 17.46 -5.82
C SER A 76 6.41 17.70 -5.85
N LYS A 77 5.99 18.96 -6.00
CA LYS A 77 4.58 19.32 -6.17
C LYS A 77 4.00 18.78 -7.47
N ASP A 78 4.71 18.93 -8.58
CA ASP A 78 4.29 18.40 -9.88
C ASP A 78 4.14 16.88 -9.83
N HIS A 79 5.08 16.17 -9.20
CA HIS A 79 4.98 14.73 -9.02
C HIS A 79 3.79 14.36 -8.13
N HIS A 80 3.60 15.06 -7.02
CA HIS A 80 2.47 14.82 -6.13
C HIS A 80 1.13 15.00 -6.84
N ASP A 81 0.95 16.08 -7.59
CA ASP A 81 -0.26 16.35 -8.36
C ASP A 81 -0.51 15.28 -9.44
N PHE A 82 0.54 14.84 -10.12
CA PHE A 82 0.46 13.75 -11.07
C PHE A 82 0.06 12.42 -10.39
N SER A 83 0.69 12.10 -9.28
CA SER A 83 0.42 10.88 -8.51
C SER A 83 -1.01 10.85 -7.99
N GLU A 84 -1.47 11.93 -7.37
CA GLU A 84 -2.85 12.03 -6.86
C GLU A 84 -3.90 11.91 -7.99
N LYS A 85 -3.59 12.42 -9.17
CA LYS A 85 -4.52 12.43 -10.29
C LYS A 85 -4.55 11.12 -11.08
N TYR A 86 -3.42 10.47 -11.24
CA TYR A 86 -3.28 9.38 -12.21
C TYR A 86 -2.79 8.06 -11.63
N GLU A 87 -2.09 8.04 -10.51
CA GLU A 87 -1.61 6.78 -9.94
C GLU A 87 -2.68 6.11 -9.09
N VAL A 88 -2.91 4.83 -9.35
CA VAL A 88 -3.71 3.96 -8.50
C VAL A 88 -2.78 3.43 -7.40
N HIS A 89 -3.20 3.51 -6.14
CA HIS A 89 -2.40 3.04 -5.01
C HIS A 89 -2.33 1.51 -4.95
N ALA A 90 -1.31 0.99 -4.29
CA ALA A 90 -1.10 -0.45 -4.17
C ALA A 90 -2.30 -1.14 -3.49
N GLU A 91 -2.82 -0.54 -2.43
CA GLU A 91 -3.99 -1.04 -1.69
C GLU A 91 -5.25 -1.04 -2.58
N GLN A 92 -5.44 0.01 -3.36
CA GLN A 92 -6.54 0.11 -4.32
C GLN A 92 -6.45 -1.00 -5.38
N ASN A 93 -5.26 -1.22 -5.95
CA ASN A 93 -5.04 -2.27 -6.93
C ASN A 93 -5.28 -3.67 -6.35
N ALA A 94 -4.89 -3.92 -5.10
CA ALA A 94 -5.20 -5.17 -4.41
C ALA A 94 -6.71 -5.37 -4.25
N LEU A 95 -7.45 -4.34 -3.83
CA LEU A 95 -8.91 -4.40 -3.71
C LEU A 95 -9.60 -4.60 -5.06
N ILE A 96 -9.13 -3.92 -6.10
CA ILE A 96 -9.67 -4.07 -7.47
C ILE A 96 -9.45 -5.49 -7.99
N THR A 97 -8.34 -6.13 -7.67
CA THR A 97 -8.08 -7.54 -8.02
C THR A 97 -9.17 -8.46 -7.46
N LEU A 98 -9.64 -8.22 -6.24
CA LEU A 98 -10.74 -9.00 -5.66
C LEU A 98 -12.05 -8.80 -6.42
N ILE A 99 -12.32 -7.57 -6.87
CA ILE A 99 -13.52 -7.28 -7.68
C ILE A 99 -13.47 -8.08 -8.98
N HIS A 100 -12.34 -8.10 -9.68
CA HIS A 100 -12.16 -8.88 -10.89
C HIS A 100 -12.35 -10.38 -10.68
N ASN A 101 -11.88 -10.88 -9.54
CA ASN A 101 -11.93 -12.31 -9.22
C ASN A 101 -13.27 -12.74 -8.57
N GLY A 102 -14.16 -11.81 -8.26
CA GLY A 102 -15.41 -12.12 -7.57
C GLY A 102 -15.21 -12.68 -6.17
N THR A 103 -14.12 -12.27 -5.50
CA THR A 103 -13.75 -12.75 -4.15
C THR A 103 -13.93 -11.64 -3.13
N ASN A 104 -14.49 -11.98 -1.95
CA ASN A 104 -14.56 -11.02 -0.85
C ASN A 104 -13.33 -11.14 0.06
N CYS A 105 -13.07 -10.08 0.83
CA CYS A 105 -11.98 -10.03 1.80
C CYS A 105 -12.48 -9.90 3.25
N ASP A 106 -13.66 -10.43 3.55
CA ASP A 106 -14.17 -10.44 4.91
C ASP A 106 -13.18 -11.15 5.85
N ASP A 107 -12.89 -10.53 6.98
CA ASP A 107 -11.92 -11.00 7.99
C ASP A 107 -10.47 -11.15 7.48
N ALA A 108 -10.15 -10.59 6.32
CA ALA A 108 -8.80 -10.64 5.77
C ALA A 108 -7.85 -9.62 6.44
N THR A 109 -6.56 -9.82 6.22
CA THR A 109 -5.47 -8.90 6.60
C THR A 109 -4.88 -8.27 5.36
N LEU A 110 -4.71 -6.95 5.37
CA LEU A 110 -3.93 -6.21 4.37
C LEU A 110 -2.50 -6.04 4.89
N TYR A 111 -1.55 -6.43 4.08
CA TYR A 111 -0.12 -6.15 4.28
C TYR A 111 0.32 -5.11 3.27
N THR A 112 0.95 -4.05 3.72
CA THR A 112 1.42 -2.98 2.84
C THR A 112 2.80 -2.49 3.27
N THR A 113 3.64 -2.17 2.32
CA THR A 113 5.00 -1.66 2.61
C THR A 113 4.97 -0.25 3.18
N LEU A 114 3.96 0.54 2.84
CA LEU A 114 3.74 1.92 3.31
C LEU A 114 2.37 2.03 3.97
N SER A 115 2.27 2.73 5.09
CA SER A 115 0.99 2.92 5.78
C SER A 115 -0.06 3.57 4.86
N PRO A 116 -1.33 3.10 4.91
CA PRO A 116 -2.37 3.62 4.03
C PRO A 116 -2.65 5.11 4.23
N CYS A 117 -2.81 5.84 3.13
CA CYS A 117 -3.29 7.21 3.17
C CYS A 117 -4.78 7.27 3.55
N THR A 118 -5.29 8.47 3.79
CA THR A 118 -6.70 8.71 4.15
C THR A 118 -7.66 8.06 3.14
N THR A 119 -7.41 8.21 1.85
CA THR A 119 -8.28 7.65 0.80
C THR A 119 -8.31 6.12 0.84
N CYS A 120 -7.14 5.48 0.92
CA CYS A 120 -7.07 4.02 1.03
C CYS A 120 -7.67 3.51 2.33
N ALA A 121 -7.42 4.18 3.45
CA ALA A 121 -8.01 3.81 4.74
C ALA A 121 -9.53 3.77 4.70
N LYS A 122 -10.17 4.76 4.11
CA LYS A 122 -11.63 4.79 3.94
C LYS A 122 -12.15 3.57 3.15
N LEU A 123 -11.47 3.20 2.07
CA LEU A 123 -11.84 2.03 1.27
C LEU A 123 -11.64 0.74 2.07
N ILE A 124 -10.54 0.62 2.80
CA ILE A 124 -10.24 -0.54 3.63
C ILE A 124 -11.33 -0.73 4.70
N THR A 125 -11.82 0.33 5.34
CA THR A 125 -12.87 0.24 6.35
C THR A 125 -14.19 -0.33 5.81
N GLN A 126 -14.45 -0.19 4.52
CA GLN A 126 -15.68 -0.66 3.86
C GLN A 126 -15.52 -2.03 3.18
N SER A 127 -14.32 -2.58 3.17
CA SER A 127 -14.00 -3.80 2.41
C SER A 127 -14.26 -5.11 3.13
N GLY A 128 -14.35 -5.09 4.45
CA GLY A 128 -14.39 -6.30 5.29
C GLY A 128 -13.03 -6.70 5.88
N ILE A 129 -11.95 -6.01 5.49
CA ILE A 129 -10.62 -6.20 6.10
C ILE A 129 -10.69 -5.82 7.58
N THR A 130 -10.13 -6.66 8.44
CA THR A 130 -10.15 -6.47 9.90
C THR A 130 -8.78 -6.14 10.50
N ARG A 131 -7.72 -6.29 9.71
CA ARG A 131 -6.35 -6.06 10.16
C ARG A 131 -5.50 -5.47 9.05
N VAL A 132 -4.66 -4.47 9.40
CA VAL A 132 -3.67 -3.86 8.52
C VAL A 132 -2.29 -3.98 9.17
N VAL A 133 -1.33 -4.49 8.41
CA VAL A 133 0.08 -4.62 8.81
C VAL A 133 0.94 -3.82 7.85
N TYR A 134 1.79 -2.95 8.37
CA TYR A 134 2.66 -2.10 7.55
C TYR A 134 4.07 -2.00 8.13
N GLU A 135 5.02 -1.56 7.30
CA GLU A 135 6.42 -1.43 7.69
C GLU A 135 6.89 0.03 7.75
N GLU A 136 6.64 0.82 6.73
CA GLU A 136 7.01 2.25 6.70
C GLU A 136 5.80 3.16 6.95
N GLU A 137 6.00 4.25 7.68
CA GLU A 137 4.97 5.28 7.84
C GLU A 137 4.97 6.26 6.67
N TYR A 138 3.76 6.64 6.23
CA TYR A 138 3.58 7.63 5.19
C TYR A 138 3.58 9.05 5.77
N ASP A 139 4.69 9.75 5.63
CA ASP A 139 4.92 11.06 6.26
C ASP A 139 3.91 12.16 5.86
N ARG A 140 3.33 12.07 4.67
CA ARG A 140 2.39 13.07 4.16
C ARG A 140 0.97 12.90 4.69
N ASP A 141 0.60 11.73 5.14
CA ASP A 141 -0.77 11.42 5.56
C ASP A 141 -0.80 10.32 6.63
N ILE A 142 -0.72 10.74 7.88
CA ILE A 142 -0.84 9.84 9.05
C ILE A 142 -2.30 9.64 9.48
N THR A 143 -3.23 10.40 8.91
CA THR A 143 -4.66 10.35 9.25
C THR A 143 -5.26 9.00 8.86
N GLY A 144 -4.75 8.35 7.83
CA GLY A 144 -5.19 7.02 7.42
C GLY A 144 -5.13 6.00 8.54
N LEU A 145 -4.03 5.95 9.30
CA LEU A 145 -3.89 5.03 10.43
C LEU A 145 -4.91 5.32 11.53
N GLN A 146 -5.19 6.60 11.79
CA GLN A 146 -6.18 7.01 12.79
C GLN A 146 -7.59 6.55 12.37
N ILE A 147 -7.96 6.72 11.11
CA ILE A 147 -9.25 6.25 10.57
C ILE A 147 -9.40 4.74 10.77
N LEU A 148 -8.38 3.96 10.46
CA LEU A 148 -8.41 2.51 10.65
C LEU A 148 -8.66 2.13 12.11
N ARG A 149 -7.95 2.77 13.04
CA ARG A 149 -8.11 2.53 14.49
C ARG A 149 -9.49 2.95 14.99
N ASP A 150 -9.98 4.12 14.58
CA ASP A 150 -11.30 4.62 14.97
C ASP A 150 -12.43 3.70 14.50
N MET A 151 -12.23 3.00 13.39
CA MET A 151 -13.18 2.04 12.85
C MET A 151 -12.98 0.61 13.36
N GLY A 152 -12.12 0.41 14.37
CA GLY A 152 -11.93 -0.89 15.03
C GLY A 152 -11.05 -1.87 14.25
N ILE A 153 -10.32 -1.42 13.25
CA ILE A 153 -9.37 -2.27 12.52
C ILE A 153 -8.07 -2.39 13.33
N GLU A 154 -7.59 -3.63 13.50
CA GLU A 154 -6.29 -3.87 14.14
C GLU A 154 -5.18 -3.33 13.24
N VAL A 155 -4.33 -2.44 13.78
CA VAL A 155 -3.23 -1.83 13.04
C VAL A 155 -1.91 -2.26 13.67
N CYS A 156 -1.05 -2.90 12.88
CA CYS A 156 0.25 -3.41 13.33
C CYS A 156 1.38 -2.78 12.52
N HIS A 157 2.32 -2.16 13.23
CA HIS A 157 3.57 -1.67 12.65
C HIS A 157 4.66 -2.71 12.90
N ILE A 158 5.26 -3.23 11.85
CA ILE A 158 6.38 -4.18 11.92
C ILE A 158 7.65 -3.46 11.50
N LEU A 159 8.58 -3.32 12.42
CA LEU A 159 9.89 -2.74 12.11
C LEU A 159 10.72 -3.73 11.27
N PRO A 160 11.53 -3.23 10.32
CA PRO A 160 12.39 -4.06 9.48
C PRO A 160 13.37 -4.94 10.27
#